data_ce7ba3249266004e357466ff905b5ad8
#
_entry.id   ce7ba3249266004e357466ff905b5ad8
#
_cell.length_a   1.000
_cell.length_b   1.000
_cell.length_c   1.000
_cell.angle_alpha   90.00
_cell.angle_beta   90.00
_cell.angle_gamma   90.00
#
_symmetry.space_group_name_H-M   'P 1'
#
loop_
_entity.id
_entity.type
_entity.pdbx_description
1 polymer ?
#
loop_
_entity_poly.entity_id
_entity_poly.type
_entity_poly.pdbx_seq_one_letter_code
_entity_poly.pdbx_strand_id
1 'polypeptide(L)'
;KKMEPMPNRTIHQNWYEPPVLGPDENGLWNIDFHGGDLKGIEETIKYLKSLCVTIIYLSPIVRSQSTHRYDAADYEEVDPYAGTNEGLKSLCDAAHRNGMKVILDGVFNHTGNDSKYFNEYGTFDTLGAYQSTESPYYNFYKRIWNQGKRDFSFWWGMKNLPECDGNSPEWRNYILGEGGIIDQWFALGIDGLRLDVADELTDSFIEGINQAVKRNK
;
A
#
# COMPACT_ATOMS: atom_id res chain seq x y z
N LYS A 1 15.04 13.75 -7.91
CA LYS A 1 14.03 13.96 -8.99
C LYS A 1 12.86 14.68 -8.37
N LYS A 2 12.54 15.91 -8.80
CA LYS A 2 11.27 16.54 -8.41
C LYS A 2 10.18 15.61 -8.93
N MET A 3 9.38 15.08 -8.02
CA MET A 3 8.24 14.29 -8.40
C MET A 3 7.15 15.24 -8.88
N GLU A 4 6.61 14.94 -10.04
CA GLU A 4 5.42 15.60 -10.51
C GLU A 4 4.26 15.18 -9.63
N PRO A 5 3.42 16.11 -9.16
CA PRO A 5 2.21 15.74 -8.44
C PRO A 5 1.39 14.79 -9.31
N MET A 6 0.91 13.69 -8.73
CA MET A 6 -0.05 12.86 -9.43
C MET A 6 -1.25 13.73 -9.79
N PRO A 7 -1.77 13.63 -11.02
CA PRO A 7 -2.93 14.42 -11.41
C PRO A 7 -4.07 14.22 -10.42
N ASN A 8 -4.78 15.30 -10.11
CA ASN A 8 -5.98 15.34 -9.26
C ASN A 8 -5.77 15.23 -7.74
N ARG A 9 -4.57 15.45 -7.20
CA ARG A 9 -4.38 15.57 -5.76
C ARG A 9 -4.34 17.03 -5.32
N THR A 10 -5.13 17.36 -4.29
CA THR A 10 -5.12 18.67 -3.65
C THR A 10 -4.16 18.66 -2.48
N ILE A 11 -3.19 19.58 -2.45
CA ILE A 11 -2.27 19.75 -1.34
C ILE A 11 -2.67 21.01 -0.58
N HIS A 12 -3.13 20.86 0.65
CA HIS A 12 -3.44 21.96 1.53
C HIS A 12 -2.15 22.62 2.05
N GLN A 13 -2.11 23.95 1.99
CA GLN A 13 -0.97 24.72 2.49
C GLN A 13 -1.08 25.03 3.99
N ASN A 14 -2.28 24.93 4.52
CA ASN A 14 -2.57 25.17 5.93
C ASN A 14 -3.18 23.89 6.53
N TRP A 15 -2.57 23.38 7.58
CA TRP A 15 -3.02 22.21 8.32
C TRP A 15 -4.48 22.29 8.82
N TYR A 16 -4.95 23.50 9.08
CA TYR A 16 -6.31 23.75 9.62
C TYR A 16 -7.37 23.95 8.53
N GLU A 17 -7.01 23.86 7.26
CA GLU A 17 -8.02 23.86 6.19
C GLU A 17 -8.93 22.63 6.33
N PRO A 18 -10.25 22.77 6.17
CA PRO A 18 -11.13 21.60 6.23
C PRO A 18 -10.85 20.64 5.06
N PRO A 19 -10.98 19.32 5.29
CA PRO A 19 -10.87 18.35 4.21
C PRO A 19 -11.98 18.54 3.18
N VAL A 20 -11.71 18.19 1.94
CA VAL A 20 -12.73 18.15 0.89
C VAL A 20 -13.70 17.01 1.17
N LEU A 21 -14.96 17.35 1.39
CA LEU A 21 -16.04 16.40 1.63
C LEU A 21 -16.72 16.05 0.31
N GLY A 22 -16.60 14.79 -0.09
CA GLY A 22 -17.19 14.29 -1.31
C GLY A 22 -16.17 13.98 -2.41
N PRO A 23 -16.64 13.43 -3.53
CA PRO A 23 -15.77 13.15 -4.66
C PRO A 23 -15.40 14.44 -5.40
N ASP A 24 -14.24 14.42 -6.06
CA ASP A 24 -13.87 15.46 -7.03
C ASP A 24 -14.74 15.38 -8.31
N GLU A 25 -14.43 16.22 -9.29
CA GLU A 25 -15.11 16.25 -10.61
C GLU A 25 -14.99 14.94 -11.39
N ASN A 26 -14.02 14.08 -11.05
CA ASN A 26 -13.80 12.77 -11.65
C ASN A 26 -14.37 11.63 -10.79
N GLY A 27 -15.07 11.94 -9.72
CA GLY A 27 -15.65 10.95 -8.79
C GLY A 27 -14.65 10.33 -7.81
N LEU A 28 -13.46 10.91 -7.65
CA LEU A 28 -12.41 10.43 -6.75
C LEU A 28 -12.60 10.99 -5.34
N TRP A 29 -12.47 10.11 -4.35
CA TRP A 29 -12.58 10.42 -2.94
C TRP A 29 -11.22 10.45 -2.25
N ASN A 30 -11.13 11.23 -1.17
CA ASN A 30 -9.95 11.24 -0.29
C ASN A 30 -8.64 11.56 -1.02
N ILE A 31 -8.66 12.57 -1.88
CA ILE A 31 -7.52 13.00 -2.70
C ILE A 31 -6.82 14.25 -2.16
N ASP A 32 -7.20 14.75 -1.01
CA ASP A 32 -6.66 15.94 -0.38
C ASP A 32 -5.64 15.59 0.71
N PHE A 33 -4.50 16.25 0.67
CA PHE A 33 -3.35 16.01 1.53
C PHE A 33 -3.01 17.25 2.34
N HIS A 34 -2.83 17.07 3.66
CA HIS A 34 -2.49 18.15 4.59
C HIS A 34 -0.99 18.16 4.98
N GLY A 35 -0.18 17.37 4.30
CA GLY A 35 1.23 17.20 4.63
C GLY A 35 1.48 16.12 5.67
N GLY A 36 2.71 16.11 6.22
CA GLY A 36 3.20 15.04 7.07
C GLY A 36 3.84 13.92 6.23
N ASP A 37 5.07 13.54 6.61
CA ASP A 37 5.86 12.56 5.89
C ASP A 37 6.76 11.74 6.83
N LEU A 38 7.45 10.75 6.27
CA LEU A 38 8.39 9.90 7.01
C LEU A 38 9.53 10.72 7.65
N LYS A 39 9.94 11.84 7.03
CA LYS A 39 10.97 12.71 7.56
C LYS A 39 10.51 13.42 8.82
N GLY A 40 9.27 13.91 8.83
CA GLY A 40 8.67 14.50 10.03
C GLY A 40 8.58 13.53 11.19
N ILE A 41 8.26 12.24 10.91
CA ILE A 41 8.28 11.19 11.96
C ILE A 41 9.70 10.99 12.48
N GLU A 42 10.69 10.89 11.59
CA GLU A 42 12.11 10.74 11.99
C GLU A 42 12.56 11.88 12.90
N GLU A 43 12.17 13.10 12.61
CA GLU A 43 12.51 14.29 13.44
C GLU A 43 11.85 14.24 14.83
N THR A 44 10.72 13.55 14.98
CA THR A 44 10.00 13.41 16.27
C THR A 44 10.46 12.21 17.11
N ILE A 45 11.40 11.38 16.65
CA ILE A 45 11.84 10.14 17.34
C ILE A 45 12.24 10.39 18.81
N LYS A 46 12.93 11.48 19.09
CA LYS A 46 13.33 11.81 20.49
C LYS A 46 12.12 12.08 21.37
N TYR A 47 11.11 12.75 20.82
CA TYR A 47 9.87 12.99 21.53
C TYR A 47 9.11 11.68 21.77
N LEU A 48 8.97 10.83 20.76
CA LEU A 48 8.35 9.51 20.89
C LEU A 48 9.06 8.65 21.95
N LYS A 49 10.39 8.69 21.98
CA LYS A 49 11.19 8.02 23.02
C LYS A 49 10.89 8.55 24.42
N SER A 50 10.71 9.86 24.58
CA SER A 50 10.34 10.45 25.87
C SER A 50 8.97 10.02 26.40
N LEU A 51 8.10 9.56 25.49
CA LEU A 51 6.81 8.96 25.80
C LEU A 51 6.86 7.44 25.99
N CYS A 52 8.07 6.84 26.04
CA CYS A 52 8.28 5.40 26.15
C CYS A 52 7.67 4.59 24.99
N VAL A 53 7.54 5.18 23.79
CA VAL A 53 7.12 4.43 22.60
C VAL A 53 8.18 3.40 22.24
N THR A 54 7.75 2.18 22.02
CA THR A 54 8.61 1.05 21.65
C THR A 54 8.38 0.56 20.22
N ILE A 55 7.22 0.86 19.63
CA ILE A 55 6.86 0.48 18.27
C ILE A 55 6.17 1.66 17.59
N ILE A 56 6.60 1.95 16.38
CA ILE A 56 5.94 2.90 15.46
C ILE A 56 5.16 2.06 14.45
N TYR A 57 3.84 2.17 14.45
CA TYR A 57 3.00 1.62 13.40
C TYR A 57 2.70 2.72 12.38
N LEU A 58 3.00 2.42 11.12
CA LEU A 58 2.67 3.29 10.00
C LEU A 58 1.42 2.74 9.28
N SER A 59 0.36 3.57 9.18
CA SER A 59 -0.72 3.33 8.21
C SER A 59 -0.11 3.21 6.80
N PRO A 60 -0.87 2.75 5.77
CA PRO A 60 -0.29 2.50 4.45
C PRO A 60 0.54 3.68 3.93
N ILE A 61 1.75 3.39 3.47
CA ILE A 61 2.72 4.38 2.96
C ILE A 61 3.10 4.15 1.50
N VAL A 62 2.65 3.04 0.90
CA VAL A 62 2.96 2.74 -0.50
C VAL A 62 2.21 3.67 -1.44
N ARG A 63 2.73 3.82 -2.66
CA ARG A 63 2.10 4.65 -3.68
C ARG A 63 0.64 4.26 -3.87
N SER A 64 -0.25 5.25 -3.83
CA SER A 64 -1.70 5.08 -3.89
C SER A 64 -2.35 6.32 -4.47
N GLN A 65 -3.62 6.26 -4.85
CA GLN A 65 -4.36 7.43 -5.32
C GLN A 65 -4.91 8.25 -4.16
N SER A 66 -5.45 7.58 -3.15
CA SER A 66 -6.07 8.24 -1.99
C SER A 66 -5.07 8.66 -0.93
N THR A 67 -5.48 9.60 -0.08
CA THR A 67 -4.69 10.05 1.07
C THR A 67 -4.57 8.99 2.17
N HIS A 68 -5.55 8.07 2.29
CA HIS A 68 -5.50 6.96 3.26
C HIS A 68 -4.60 5.81 2.80
N ARG A 69 -4.32 5.69 1.50
CA ARG A 69 -3.41 4.71 0.87
C ARG A 69 -3.78 3.23 1.03
N TYR A 70 -5.04 2.92 1.38
CA TYR A 70 -5.51 1.53 1.36
C TYR A 70 -5.77 1.01 -0.06
N ASP A 71 -5.80 1.87 -1.06
CA ASP A 71 -5.89 1.58 -2.49
C ASP A 71 -4.50 1.50 -3.13
N ALA A 72 -3.67 0.56 -2.68
CA ALA A 72 -2.28 0.44 -3.13
C ALA A 72 -2.17 0.42 -4.67
N ALA A 73 -1.37 1.32 -5.21
CA ALA A 73 -1.08 1.43 -6.64
C ALA A 73 0.28 0.81 -7.03
N ASP A 74 1.26 0.88 -6.13
CA ASP A 74 2.55 0.22 -6.29
C ASP A 74 3.15 -0.13 -4.93
N TYR A 75 3.32 -1.43 -4.64
CA TYR A 75 3.91 -1.90 -3.38
C TYR A 75 5.43 -1.72 -3.31
N GLU A 76 6.09 -1.48 -4.43
CA GLU A 76 7.55 -1.35 -4.50
C GLU A 76 8.03 0.07 -4.18
N GLU A 77 7.11 1.04 -4.19
CA GLU A 77 7.42 2.45 -3.99
C GLU A 77 6.65 3.04 -2.80
N VAL A 78 7.36 3.77 -1.95
CA VAL A 78 6.73 4.66 -0.96
C VAL A 78 6.01 5.79 -1.71
N ASP A 79 4.81 6.13 -1.25
CA ASP A 79 4.03 7.24 -1.82
C ASP A 79 4.83 8.53 -1.76
N PRO A 80 4.88 9.26 -2.85
CA PRO A 80 5.66 10.50 -2.97
C PRO A 80 5.35 11.55 -1.92
N TYR A 81 4.12 11.64 -1.46
CA TYR A 81 3.73 12.57 -0.39
C TYR A 81 4.04 12.04 1.02
N ALA A 82 4.37 10.75 1.13
CA ALA A 82 4.90 10.16 2.37
C ALA A 82 6.42 10.19 2.44
N GLY A 83 7.10 10.16 1.28
CA GLY A 83 8.56 10.18 1.22
C GLY A 83 9.13 9.30 0.11
N THR A 84 10.18 8.55 0.42
CA THR A 84 10.87 7.63 -0.51
C THR A 84 11.23 6.33 0.22
N ASN A 85 11.65 5.31 -0.54
CA ASN A 85 12.16 4.07 0.03
C ASN A 85 13.40 4.34 0.92
N GLU A 86 14.29 5.23 0.51
CA GLU A 86 15.44 5.65 1.30
C GLU A 86 15.01 6.39 2.58
N GLY A 87 13.93 7.19 2.49
CA GLY A 87 13.32 7.86 3.65
C GLY A 87 12.75 6.87 4.66
N LEU A 88 12.10 5.80 4.21
CA LEU A 88 11.65 4.71 5.08
C LEU A 88 12.83 4.03 5.76
N LYS A 89 13.88 3.71 4.99
CA LYS A 89 15.10 3.12 5.56
C LYS A 89 15.74 4.01 6.62
N SER A 90 15.83 5.31 6.35
CA SER A 90 16.37 6.30 7.31
C SER A 90 15.57 6.33 8.61
N LEU A 91 14.23 6.33 8.51
CA LEU A 91 13.33 6.27 9.66
C LEU A 91 13.53 4.98 10.46
N CYS A 92 13.60 3.82 9.80
CA CYS A 92 13.85 2.53 10.47
C CYS A 92 15.20 2.55 11.21
N ASP A 93 16.26 2.99 10.56
CA ASP A 93 17.58 3.12 11.17
C ASP A 93 17.57 4.07 12.38
N ALA A 94 16.85 5.19 12.29
CA ALA A 94 16.71 6.13 13.40
C ALA A 94 15.88 5.56 14.57
N ALA A 95 14.80 4.85 14.28
CA ALA A 95 13.97 4.17 15.26
C ALA A 95 14.79 3.11 16.02
N HIS A 96 15.52 2.26 15.30
CA HIS A 96 16.35 1.21 15.87
C HIS A 96 17.45 1.77 16.79
N ARG A 97 18.16 2.83 16.38
CA ARG A 97 19.15 3.53 17.22
C ARG A 97 18.55 4.06 18.54
N ASN A 98 17.23 4.24 18.58
CA ASN A 98 16.52 4.73 19.76
C ASN A 98 15.75 3.63 20.52
N GLY A 99 15.92 2.36 20.12
CA GLY A 99 15.28 1.19 20.76
C GLY A 99 13.81 1.01 20.39
N MET A 100 13.37 1.59 19.29
CA MET A 100 12.02 1.44 18.74
C MET A 100 12.03 0.54 17.51
N LYS A 101 10.89 -0.10 17.24
CA LYS A 101 10.62 -0.91 16.05
C LYS A 101 9.67 -0.18 15.13
N VAL A 102 9.67 -0.55 13.85
CA VAL A 102 8.76 -0.01 12.82
C VAL A 102 7.96 -1.14 12.20
N ILE A 103 6.64 -1.04 12.18
CA ILE A 103 5.76 -1.97 11.48
C ILE A 103 4.94 -1.24 10.43
N LEU A 104 4.74 -1.90 9.28
CA LEU A 104 3.92 -1.38 8.19
C LEU A 104 2.54 -2.03 8.13
N ASP A 105 1.62 -1.33 7.48
CA ASP A 105 0.32 -1.89 7.12
C ASP A 105 0.45 -2.75 5.84
N GLY A 106 0.10 -4.02 5.96
CA GLY A 106 0.06 -4.96 4.85
C GLY A 106 -1.35 -5.07 4.29
N VAL A 107 -1.66 -4.28 3.27
CA VAL A 107 -2.94 -4.30 2.56
C VAL A 107 -2.84 -5.27 1.40
N PHE A 108 -3.15 -6.55 1.63
CA PHE A 108 -2.95 -7.62 0.64
C PHE A 108 -4.26 -8.23 0.11
N ASN A 109 -5.41 -7.82 0.65
CA ASN A 109 -6.72 -8.31 0.21
C ASN A 109 -7.16 -7.68 -1.12
N HIS A 110 -6.73 -6.47 -1.42
CA HIS A 110 -7.12 -5.72 -2.63
C HIS A 110 -6.01 -4.74 -3.02
N THR A 111 -6.11 -4.19 -4.24
CA THR A 111 -5.31 -3.05 -4.71
C THR A 111 -6.24 -1.89 -5.08
N GLY A 112 -5.67 -0.74 -5.43
CA GLY A 112 -6.42 0.28 -6.17
C GLY A 112 -6.72 -0.17 -7.60
N ASN A 113 -7.85 0.27 -8.15
CA ASN A 113 -8.13 0.08 -9.57
C ASN A 113 -7.20 0.90 -10.47
N ASP A 114 -6.68 2.03 -9.96
CA ASP A 114 -5.60 2.81 -10.57
C ASP A 114 -4.23 2.36 -10.03
N SER A 115 -3.92 1.09 -10.16
CA SER A 115 -2.63 0.51 -9.79
C SER A 115 -1.89 0.01 -11.02
N LYS A 116 -0.57 -0.14 -10.94
CA LYS A 116 0.21 -0.75 -12.02
C LYS A 116 -0.21 -2.18 -12.35
N TYR A 117 -0.92 -2.83 -11.42
CA TYR A 117 -1.39 -4.21 -11.53
C TYR A 117 -2.74 -4.32 -12.23
N PHE A 118 -3.71 -3.49 -11.86
CA PHE A 118 -5.06 -3.49 -12.44
C PHE A 118 -5.17 -2.55 -13.64
N ASN A 119 -4.67 -1.32 -13.48
CA ASN A 119 -4.49 -0.27 -14.50
C ASN A 119 -5.75 0.01 -15.31
N GLU A 120 -6.87 0.25 -14.62
CA GLU A 120 -8.16 0.53 -15.27
C GLU A 120 -8.11 1.75 -16.19
N TYR A 121 -7.39 2.80 -15.78
CA TYR A 121 -7.35 4.09 -16.48
C TYR A 121 -6.15 4.26 -17.41
N GLY A 122 -5.24 3.28 -17.46
CA GLY A 122 -4.04 3.39 -18.28
C GLY A 122 -3.02 4.42 -17.76
N THR A 123 -3.02 4.68 -16.46
CA THR A 123 -2.11 5.62 -15.80
C THR A 123 -0.66 5.12 -15.77
N PHE A 124 -0.48 3.81 -15.79
CA PHE A 124 0.82 3.16 -15.77
C PHE A 124 1.17 2.58 -17.14
N ASP A 125 2.46 2.56 -17.49
CA ASP A 125 2.95 1.95 -18.73
C ASP A 125 2.88 0.41 -18.73
N THR A 126 2.43 -0.20 -17.64
CA THR A 126 2.24 -1.65 -17.52
C THR A 126 0.94 -2.09 -18.15
N LEU A 127 0.91 -3.29 -18.74
CA LEU A 127 -0.32 -3.94 -19.15
C LEU A 127 -1.05 -4.49 -17.91
N GLY A 128 -2.08 -3.77 -17.44
CA GLY A 128 -2.84 -4.15 -16.26
C GLY A 128 -3.85 -5.27 -16.49
N ALA A 129 -4.28 -5.89 -15.39
CA ALA A 129 -5.24 -7.00 -15.43
C ALA A 129 -6.61 -6.61 -16.01
N TYR A 130 -7.02 -5.35 -15.83
CA TYR A 130 -8.27 -4.83 -16.42
C TYR A 130 -8.21 -4.74 -17.94
N GLN A 131 -7.03 -4.44 -18.48
CA GLN A 131 -6.83 -4.16 -19.90
C GLN A 131 -6.73 -5.43 -20.75
N SER A 132 -6.17 -6.53 -20.21
CA SER A 132 -5.96 -7.76 -20.98
C SER A 132 -5.83 -9.00 -20.09
N THR A 133 -6.35 -10.12 -20.60
CA THR A 133 -6.10 -11.45 -20.04
C THR A 133 -4.65 -11.90 -20.18
N GLU A 134 -3.86 -11.25 -21.03
CA GLU A 134 -2.43 -11.52 -21.25
C GLU A 134 -1.56 -10.73 -20.25
N SER A 135 -2.16 -9.88 -19.41
CA SER A 135 -1.43 -9.16 -18.38
C SER A 135 -0.72 -10.13 -17.43
N PRO A 136 0.53 -9.88 -17.05
CA PRO A 136 1.24 -10.67 -16.04
C PRO A 136 0.54 -10.60 -14.67
N TYR A 137 -0.32 -9.62 -14.46
CA TYR A 137 -1.08 -9.41 -13.22
C TYR A 137 -2.51 -9.97 -13.29
N TYR A 138 -2.93 -10.56 -14.43
CA TYR A 138 -4.32 -10.99 -14.61
C TYR A 138 -4.77 -11.99 -13.55
N ASN A 139 -3.88 -12.91 -13.15
CA ASN A 139 -4.16 -13.90 -12.13
C ASN A 139 -3.99 -13.39 -10.68
N PHE A 140 -3.61 -12.14 -10.47
CA PHE A 140 -3.57 -11.55 -9.13
C PHE A 140 -4.97 -11.43 -8.51
N TYR A 141 -6.02 -11.34 -9.35
CA TYR A 141 -7.35 -10.92 -8.93
C TYR A 141 -8.37 -12.05 -8.90
N LYS A 142 -9.24 -12.03 -7.89
CA LYS A 142 -10.44 -12.87 -7.81
C LYS A 142 -11.39 -12.52 -8.93
N ARG A 143 -12.04 -13.55 -9.47
CA ARG A 143 -13.06 -13.42 -10.51
C ARG A 143 -14.34 -14.12 -10.12
N ILE A 144 -15.45 -13.49 -10.44
CA ILE A 144 -16.80 -13.99 -10.21
C ILE A 144 -17.55 -14.14 -11.53
N TRP A 145 -18.61 -14.95 -11.51
CA TRP A 145 -19.59 -14.97 -12.60
C TRP A 145 -20.62 -13.88 -12.35
N ASN A 146 -20.72 -12.94 -13.27
CA ASN A 146 -21.69 -11.85 -13.21
C ASN A 146 -22.47 -11.79 -14.54
N GLN A 147 -23.79 -12.00 -14.49
CA GLN A 147 -24.68 -11.98 -15.65
C GLN A 147 -24.19 -12.82 -16.85
N GLY A 148 -23.65 -14.01 -16.58
CA GLY A 148 -23.15 -14.93 -17.60
C GLY A 148 -21.78 -14.60 -18.17
N LYS A 149 -21.08 -13.62 -17.61
CA LYS A 149 -19.71 -13.25 -17.96
C LYS A 149 -18.80 -13.38 -16.74
N ARG A 150 -17.53 -13.68 -17.01
CA ARG A 150 -16.49 -13.63 -15.98
C ARG A 150 -16.10 -12.18 -15.74
N ASP A 151 -16.18 -11.73 -14.49
CA ASP A 151 -15.92 -10.36 -14.05
C ASP A 151 -14.96 -10.38 -12.85
N PHE A 152 -14.35 -9.24 -12.53
CA PHE A 152 -13.53 -9.09 -11.33
C PHE A 152 -14.42 -8.99 -10.09
N SER A 153 -13.93 -9.53 -8.97
CA SER A 153 -14.47 -9.27 -7.64
C SER A 153 -13.93 -7.96 -7.10
N PHE A 154 -14.75 -7.25 -6.33
CA PHE A 154 -14.37 -5.98 -5.70
C PHE A 154 -14.72 -6.05 -4.22
N TRP A 155 -13.81 -5.60 -3.37
CA TRP A 155 -13.98 -5.59 -1.93
C TRP A 155 -15.26 -4.82 -1.53
N TRP A 156 -16.19 -5.53 -0.92
CA TRP A 156 -17.54 -5.03 -0.58
C TRP A 156 -18.27 -4.36 -1.76
N GLY A 157 -17.96 -4.72 -2.99
CA GLY A 157 -18.52 -4.13 -4.20
C GLY A 157 -17.98 -2.74 -4.56
N MET A 158 -16.97 -2.26 -3.87
CA MET A 158 -16.31 -0.98 -4.16
C MET A 158 -15.45 -1.11 -5.41
N LYS A 159 -15.89 -0.51 -6.52
CA LYS A 159 -15.26 -0.64 -7.84
C LYS A 159 -13.82 -0.16 -7.91
N ASN A 160 -13.41 0.71 -7.00
CA ASN A 160 -12.04 1.19 -6.89
C ASN A 160 -11.09 0.23 -6.13
N LEU A 161 -11.61 -0.90 -5.58
CA LEU A 161 -10.83 -1.85 -4.78
C LEU A 161 -10.99 -3.29 -5.32
N PRO A 162 -10.37 -3.63 -6.46
CA PRO A 162 -10.38 -5.00 -6.98
C PRO A 162 -9.69 -5.96 -6.03
N GLU A 163 -10.36 -7.08 -5.73
CA GLU A 163 -9.89 -8.09 -4.78
C GLU A 163 -8.78 -8.95 -5.36
N CYS A 164 -7.70 -9.09 -4.61
CA CYS A 164 -6.63 -10.04 -4.90
C CYS A 164 -7.02 -11.47 -4.49
N ASP A 165 -6.56 -12.45 -5.25
CA ASP A 165 -6.78 -13.86 -4.95
C ASP A 165 -5.62 -14.42 -4.11
N GLY A 166 -5.83 -14.55 -2.80
CA GLY A 166 -4.85 -15.14 -1.88
C GLY A 166 -4.48 -16.60 -2.18
N ASN A 167 -5.21 -17.28 -3.09
CA ASN A 167 -4.88 -18.62 -3.58
C ASN A 167 -4.11 -18.60 -4.91
N SER A 168 -4.03 -17.44 -5.59
CA SER A 168 -3.27 -17.32 -6.83
C SER A 168 -1.76 -17.53 -6.58
N PRO A 169 -1.12 -18.47 -7.29
CA PRO A 169 0.32 -18.66 -7.19
C PRO A 169 1.11 -17.40 -7.57
N GLU A 170 0.64 -16.64 -8.56
CA GLU A 170 1.29 -15.43 -9.04
C GLU A 170 1.24 -14.32 -7.98
N TRP A 171 0.06 -14.10 -7.37
CA TRP A 171 -0.09 -13.12 -6.28
C TRP A 171 0.74 -13.53 -5.06
N ARG A 172 0.67 -14.82 -4.69
CA ARG A 172 1.46 -15.36 -3.58
C ARG A 172 2.96 -15.19 -3.81
N ASN A 173 3.44 -15.51 -5.00
CA ASN A 173 4.85 -15.35 -5.32
C ASN A 173 5.28 -13.89 -5.28
N TYR A 174 4.45 -12.97 -5.77
CA TYR A 174 4.72 -11.54 -5.79
C TYR A 174 4.83 -10.96 -4.37
N ILE A 175 3.93 -11.33 -3.46
CA ILE A 175 3.93 -10.82 -2.08
C ILE A 175 4.88 -11.62 -1.16
N LEU A 176 4.82 -12.96 -1.23
CA LEU A 176 5.41 -13.87 -0.23
C LEU A 176 6.70 -14.54 -0.71
N GLY A 177 6.95 -14.56 -2.01
CA GLY A 177 8.11 -15.24 -2.61
C GLY A 177 9.44 -14.65 -2.16
N GLU A 178 10.54 -15.36 -2.42
CA GLU A 178 11.89 -14.83 -2.21
C GLU A 178 12.11 -13.60 -3.13
N GLY A 179 12.55 -12.48 -2.53
CA GLY A 179 12.65 -11.19 -3.19
C GLY A 179 11.30 -10.51 -3.47
N GLY A 180 10.19 -11.08 -3.00
CA GLY A 180 8.86 -10.48 -3.09
C GLY A 180 8.69 -9.24 -2.22
N ILE A 181 7.48 -8.68 -2.19
CA ILE A 181 7.21 -7.40 -1.53
C ILE A 181 7.57 -7.41 -0.04
N ILE A 182 7.26 -8.50 0.69
CA ILE A 182 7.62 -8.58 2.12
C ILE A 182 9.14 -8.53 2.29
N ASP A 183 9.89 -9.27 1.49
CA ASP A 183 11.37 -9.26 1.57
C ASP A 183 11.94 -7.87 1.26
N GLN A 184 11.39 -7.19 0.25
CA GLN A 184 11.83 -5.83 -0.11
C GLN A 184 11.58 -4.85 1.04
N TRP A 185 10.42 -4.91 1.70
CA TRP A 185 10.13 -4.04 2.84
C TRP A 185 11.02 -4.33 4.04
N PHE A 186 11.27 -5.62 4.33
CA PHE A 186 12.22 -5.99 5.40
C PHE A 186 13.65 -5.54 5.09
N ALA A 187 14.06 -5.55 3.82
CA ALA A 187 15.37 -5.01 3.41
C ALA A 187 15.48 -3.49 3.64
N LEU A 188 14.36 -2.75 3.71
CA LEU A 188 14.33 -1.35 4.11
C LEU A 188 14.37 -1.15 5.64
N GLY A 189 14.32 -2.24 6.42
CA GLY A 189 14.52 -2.21 7.86
C GLY A 189 13.25 -2.27 8.70
N ILE A 190 12.08 -2.63 8.15
CA ILE A 190 10.88 -2.82 8.98
C ILE A 190 11.02 -4.06 9.87
N ASP A 191 10.30 -4.07 10.99
CA ASP A 191 10.32 -5.15 11.97
C ASP A 191 9.11 -6.08 11.92
N GLY A 192 8.07 -5.70 11.20
CA GLY A 192 6.86 -6.49 11.11
C GLY A 192 5.74 -5.83 10.33
N LEU A 193 4.60 -6.50 10.31
CA LEU A 193 3.41 -6.08 9.59
C LEU A 193 2.18 -6.07 10.50
N ARG A 194 1.30 -5.11 10.29
CA ARG A 194 -0.12 -5.19 10.66
C ARG A 194 -0.88 -5.60 9.40
N LEU A 195 -1.77 -6.55 9.50
CA LEU A 195 -2.54 -7.02 8.35
C LEU A 195 -3.89 -6.33 8.31
N ASP A 196 -4.14 -5.65 7.21
CA ASP A 196 -5.45 -5.08 6.92
C ASP A 196 -6.42 -6.19 6.47
N VAL A 197 -7.69 -6.09 6.88
CA VAL A 197 -8.76 -7.05 6.53
C VAL A 197 -8.33 -8.50 6.70
N ALA A 198 -7.66 -8.81 7.81
CA ALA A 198 -7.07 -10.14 8.04
C ALA A 198 -8.09 -11.27 8.06
N ASP A 199 -9.34 -10.98 8.42
CA ASP A 199 -10.46 -11.90 8.44
C ASP A 199 -10.95 -12.32 7.03
N GLU A 200 -10.57 -11.60 5.99
CA GLU A 200 -10.87 -11.93 4.59
C GLU A 200 -9.68 -12.57 3.85
N LEU A 201 -8.49 -12.58 4.47
CA LEU A 201 -7.34 -13.32 3.95
C LEU A 201 -7.49 -14.81 4.24
N THR A 202 -7.07 -15.67 3.30
CA THR A 202 -7.07 -17.12 3.54
C THR A 202 -6.04 -17.51 4.60
N ASP A 203 -6.33 -18.51 5.43
CA ASP A 203 -5.41 -19.03 6.46
C ASP A 203 -4.04 -19.37 5.86
N SER A 204 -4.04 -19.99 4.67
CA SER A 204 -2.80 -20.35 3.97
C SER A 204 -2.00 -19.14 3.50
N PHE A 205 -2.67 -18.02 3.20
CA PHE A 205 -1.98 -16.77 2.84
C PHE A 205 -1.36 -16.12 4.09
N ILE A 206 -2.10 -16.09 5.20
CA ILE A 206 -1.60 -15.59 6.49
C ILE A 206 -0.39 -16.43 6.97
N GLU A 207 -0.45 -17.76 6.84
CA GLU A 207 0.68 -18.62 7.13
C GLU A 207 1.88 -18.32 6.22
N GLY A 208 1.64 -18.07 4.93
CA GLY A 208 2.68 -17.64 3.99
C GLY A 208 3.33 -16.32 4.40
N ILE A 209 2.54 -15.33 4.86
CA ILE A 209 3.06 -14.08 5.42
C ILE A 209 3.97 -14.35 6.62
N ASN A 210 3.52 -15.21 7.56
CA ASN A 210 4.29 -15.57 8.73
C ASN A 210 5.64 -16.20 8.35
N GLN A 211 5.64 -17.09 7.35
CA GLN A 211 6.88 -17.72 6.83
C GLN A 211 7.81 -16.68 6.18
N ALA A 212 7.28 -15.77 5.35
CA ALA A 212 8.06 -14.70 4.75
C ALA A 212 8.67 -13.77 5.82
N VAL A 213 7.90 -13.38 6.83
CA VAL A 213 8.38 -12.57 7.96
C VAL A 213 9.48 -13.31 8.74
N LYS A 214 9.32 -14.61 9.00
CA LYS A 214 10.35 -15.42 9.72
C LYS A 214 11.64 -15.56 8.91
N ARG A 215 11.56 -15.64 7.59
CA ARG A 215 12.73 -15.71 6.71
C ARG A 215 13.60 -14.44 6.81
N ASN A 216 13.00 -13.29 7.15
CA ASN A 216 13.66 -11.99 7.22
C ASN A 216 14.08 -11.56 8.64
N LYS A 217 13.85 -12.39 9.64
CA LYS A 217 14.27 -12.16 11.04
C LYS A 217 15.49 -12.97 11.42
#